data_907f6d7a2f4085c7dc1307fbb575a733
#
_entry.id   907f6d7a2f4085c7dc1307fbb575a733
#
_cell.length_a   1.000
_cell.length_b   1.000
_cell.length_c   1.000
_cell.angle_alpha   90.00
_cell.angle_beta   90.00
_cell.angle_gamma   90.00
#
_symmetry.space_group_name_H-M   'P 1'
#
loop_
_entity.id
_entity.type
_entity.pdbx_description
1 polymer ?
#
loop_
_entity_poly.entity_id
_entity_poly.type
_entity_poly.pdbx_seq_one_letter_code
_entity_poly.pdbx_strand_id
1 'polypeptide(L)'
;MTINDLPGRTTVVVGASRGLGRGIARAFAEAGAPVVAVARTGPALAELAATSSGIRTEIADAADATAARGLLDSYEPEVIILVAGANPVMGPLQDQTWETFSVNWHADVKIAFTWLREALLKPLPPGSRVVVMSSGAAINGSPASGGYAGAKATQRFIAGYAQEESRRAGLGITVTAVMPRMTPFGEVGRLGVQAYAARGGQTEEEYLTQLGELLTPETAGSALVDLVRADPATMAPGYLLTGAGLQPLP
;
A
#
# COMPACT_ATOMS: atom_id res chain seq x y z
N MET A 1 3.27 14.24 17.66
CA MET A 1 3.94 15.26 16.85
C MET A 1 3.33 15.22 15.46
N THR A 2 2.76 16.29 14.98
CA THR A 2 2.08 16.37 13.69
C THR A 2 3.12 16.54 12.58
N ILE A 3 3.03 15.80 11.48
CA ILE A 3 3.85 16.05 10.28
C ILE A 3 3.17 17.16 9.49
N ASN A 4 3.40 18.43 9.84
CA ASN A 4 2.79 19.54 9.11
C ASN A 4 3.45 19.79 7.75
N ASP A 5 4.75 19.48 7.63
CA ASP A 5 5.53 19.69 6.42
C ASP A 5 6.22 18.40 6.00
N LEU A 6 6.13 18.07 4.71
CA LEU A 6 6.84 16.95 4.08
C LEU A 6 8.24 17.30 3.55
N PRO A 7 8.57 18.58 3.24
CA PRO A 7 9.95 18.95 2.92
C PRO A 7 10.94 18.51 4.01
N GLY A 8 11.99 17.78 3.56
CA GLY A 8 13.02 17.24 4.46
C GLY A 8 12.66 15.89 5.14
N ARG A 9 11.45 15.39 4.99
CA ARG A 9 11.03 14.10 5.55
C ARG A 9 11.10 13.00 4.50
N THR A 10 12.05 12.12 4.65
CA THR A 10 12.25 11.02 3.70
C THR A 10 11.03 10.07 3.70
N THR A 11 10.46 9.87 2.51
CA THR A 11 9.35 8.96 2.28
C THR A 11 9.81 7.77 1.45
N VAL A 12 9.67 6.55 1.97
CA VAL A 12 9.90 5.31 1.22
C VAL A 12 8.58 4.76 0.72
N VAL A 13 8.44 4.61 -0.61
CA VAL A 13 7.27 4.01 -1.25
C VAL A 13 7.64 2.65 -1.84
N VAL A 14 7.18 1.60 -1.19
CA VAL A 14 7.45 0.21 -1.58
C VAL A 14 6.39 -0.27 -2.55
N GLY A 15 6.79 -0.54 -3.79
CA GLY A 15 5.87 -0.87 -4.90
C GLY A 15 5.55 0.33 -5.80
N ALA A 16 6.51 1.25 -5.96
CA ALA A 16 6.32 2.53 -6.66
C ALA A 16 6.35 2.45 -8.20
N SER A 17 6.58 1.28 -8.81
CA SER A 17 6.81 1.19 -10.26
C SER A 17 5.56 1.42 -11.12
N ARG A 18 4.36 1.21 -10.58
CA ARG A 18 3.09 1.29 -11.33
C ARG A 18 1.87 1.58 -10.45
N GLY A 19 0.74 1.85 -11.08
CA GLY A 19 -0.57 1.96 -10.44
C GLY A 19 -0.60 2.95 -9.28
N LEU A 20 -1.27 2.59 -8.19
CA LEU A 20 -1.40 3.44 -7.01
C LEU A 20 -0.04 3.83 -6.42
N GLY A 21 0.92 2.88 -6.34
CA GLY A 21 2.24 3.16 -5.79
C GLY A 21 3.01 4.23 -6.56
N ARG A 22 2.91 4.24 -7.91
CA ARG A 22 3.52 5.29 -8.75
C ARG A 22 2.86 6.66 -8.50
N GLY A 23 1.52 6.70 -8.44
CA GLY A 23 0.79 7.94 -8.15
C GLY A 23 1.11 8.48 -6.75
N ILE A 24 1.20 7.61 -5.76
CA ILE A 24 1.57 7.97 -4.39
C ILE A 24 3.00 8.55 -4.36
N ALA A 25 3.98 7.88 -4.98
CA ALA A 25 5.36 8.38 -5.02
C ALA A 25 5.45 9.79 -5.66
N ARG A 26 4.71 10.03 -6.72
CA ARG A 26 4.63 11.35 -7.37
C ARG A 26 4.01 12.39 -6.45
N ALA A 27 2.87 12.09 -5.84
CA ALA A 27 2.18 13.03 -4.96
C ALA A 27 3.04 13.45 -3.75
N PHE A 28 3.78 12.51 -3.15
CA PHE A 28 4.72 12.84 -2.07
C PHE A 28 5.88 13.73 -2.56
N ALA A 29 6.44 13.44 -3.75
CA ALA A 29 7.49 14.29 -4.34
C ALA A 29 6.97 15.70 -4.68
N GLU A 30 5.78 15.81 -5.26
CA GLU A 30 5.09 17.08 -5.54
C GLU A 30 4.78 17.86 -4.26
N ALA A 31 4.52 17.15 -3.15
CA ALA A 31 4.36 17.75 -1.82
C ALA A 31 5.69 18.15 -1.14
N GLY A 32 6.83 17.96 -1.83
CA GLY A 32 8.16 18.37 -1.39
C GLY A 32 8.94 17.35 -0.56
N ALA A 33 8.42 16.12 -0.38
CA ALA A 33 9.16 15.06 0.30
C ALA A 33 10.30 14.52 -0.57
N PRO A 34 11.50 14.26 -0.02
CA PRO A 34 12.46 13.36 -0.65
C PRO A 34 11.87 11.95 -0.71
N VAL A 35 11.66 11.40 -1.92
CA VAL A 35 11.04 10.08 -2.10
C VAL A 35 12.07 9.04 -2.50
N VAL A 36 12.03 7.89 -1.86
CA VAL A 36 12.73 6.67 -2.28
C VAL A 36 11.70 5.68 -2.83
N ALA A 37 11.68 5.55 -4.14
CA ALA A 37 10.79 4.65 -4.86
C ALA A 37 11.40 3.26 -4.98
N VAL A 38 10.79 2.26 -4.35
CA VAL A 38 11.31 0.89 -4.29
C VAL A 38 10.47 -0.05 -5.15
N ALA A 39 11.11 -0.82 -6.02
CA ALA A 39 10.48 -1.92 -6.77
C ALA A 39 11.53 -2.92 -7.28
N ARG A 40 11.07 -4.06 -7.80
CA ARG A 40 11.94 -5.12 -8.35
C ARG A 40 12.48 -4.82 -9.75
N THR A 41 11.84 -3.90 -10.50
CA THR A 41 12.14 -3.64 -11.91
C THR A 41 12.64 -2.21 -12.12
N GLY A 42 13.86 -2.09 -12.66
CA GLY A 42 14.53 -0.79 -12.88
C GLY A 42 13.87 0.13 -13.92
N PRO A 43 13.49 -0.34 -15.13
CA PRO A 43 13.00 0.53 -16.18
C PRO A 43 11.82 1.42 -15.78
N ALA A 44 10.81 0.85 -15.12
CA ALA A 44 9.65 1.62 -14.66
C ALA A 44 9.97 2.62 -13.54
N LEU A 45 10.96 2.32 -12.69
CA LEU A 45 11.47 3.26 -11.69
C LEU A 45 12.26 4.41 -12.34
N ALA A 46 13.10 4.10 -13.34
CA ALA A 46 13.85 5.11 -14.07
C ALA A 46 12.91 6.10 -14.79
N GLU A 47 11.84 5.59 -15.41
CA GLU A 47 10.80 6.42 -16.02
C GLU A 47 10.10 7.33 -14.98
N LEU A 48 9.79 6.80 -13.79
CA LEU A 48 9.21 7.58 -12.70
C LEU A 48 10.15 8.71 -12.26
N ALA A 49 11.44 8.42 -12.05
CA ALA A 49 12.42 9.42 -11.65
C ALA A 49 12.67 10.48 -12.73
N ALA A 50 12.62 10.09 -14.02
CA ALA A 50 12.77 11.04 -15.12
C ALA A 50 11.60 12.04 -15.25
N THR A 51 10.42 11.66 -14.77
CA THR A 51 9.19 12.49 -14.84
C THR A 51 8.87 13.24 -13.56
N SER A 52 9.62 13.02 -12.48
CA SER A 52 9.33 13.60 -11.16
C SER A 52 10.62 13.93 -10.42
N SER A 53 10.89 15.23 -10.21
CA SER A 53 12.03 15.65 -9.37
C SER A 53 11.85 15.22 -7.92
N GLY A 54 12.95 14.99 -7.21
CA GLY A 54 12.91 14.58 -5.80
C GLY A 54 12.70 13.08 -5.55
N ILE A 55 12.64 12.25 -6.61
CA ILE A 55 12.51 10.80 -6.51
C ILE A 55 13.86 10.12 -6.76
N ARG A 56 14.33 9.37 -5.77
CA ARG A 56 15.40 8.38 -5.90
C ARG A 56 14.80 7.00 -6.10
N THR A 57 15.53 6.12 -6.75
CA THR A 57 15.05 4.76 -7.08
C THR A 57 15.93 3.70 -6.48
N GLU A 58 15.31 2.67 -5.91
CA GLU A 58 15.99 1.50 -5.37
C GLU A 58 15.39 0.22 -5.95
N ILE A 59 16.24 -0.63 -6.51
CA ILE A 59 15.83 -1.92 -7.05
C ILE A 59 16.03 -2.97 -5.95
N ALA A 60 14.91 -3.44 -5.38
CA ALA A 60 14.95 -4.41 -4.29
C ALA A 60 13.71 -5.33 -4.29
N ASP A 61 13.90 -6.55 -3.79
CA ASP A 61 12.76 -7.39 -3.40
C ASP A 61 12.26 -6.95 -2.02
N ALA A 62 11.06 -6.41 -1.99
CA ALA A 62 10.44 -5.93 -0.76
C ALA A 62 10.17 -7.05 0.28
N ALA A 63 10.17 -8.32 -0.13
CA ALA A 63 10.03 -9.46 0.76
C ALA A 63 11.34 -9.93 1.39
N ASP A 64 12.48 -9.34 1.00
CA ASP A 64 13.79 -9.62 1.58
C ASP A 64 14.04 -8.72 2.80
N ALA A 65 14.21 -9.33 3.97
CA ALA A 65 14.46 -8.61 5.22
C ALA A 65 15.81 -7.87 5.23
N THR A 66 16.83 -8.39 4.52
CA THR A 66 18.13 -7.72 4.42
C THR A 66 18.01 -6.44 3.60
N ALA A 67 17.27 -6.50 2.48
CA ALA A 67 17.01 -5.34 1.65
C ALA A 67 16.17 -4.28 2.41
N ALA A 68 15.10 -4.70 3.09
CA ALA A 68 14.26 -3.81 3.89
C ALA A 68 15.10 -3.09 4.97
N ARG A 69 15.90 -3.84 5.75
CA ARG A 69 16.78 -3.28 6.78
C ARG A 69 17.80 -2.31 6.18
N GLY A 70 18.47 -2.69 5.09
CA GLY A 70 19.45 -1.83 4.42
C GLY A 70 18.85 -0.50 3.94
N LEU A 71 17.62 -0.52 3.43
CA LEU A 71 16.89 0.69 3.04
C LEU A 71 16.51 1.56 4.24
N LEU A 72 16.04 0.97 5.34
CA LEU A 72 15.75 1.69 6.57
C LEU A 72 17.01 2.33 7.16
N ASP A 73 18.14 1.61 7.12
CA ASP A 73 19.44 2.11 7.60
C ASP A 73 19.99 3.25 6.75
N SER A 74 19.85 3.15 5.43
CA SER A 74 20.42 4.13 4.49
C SER A 74 19.62 5.42 4.39
N TYR A 75 18.31 5.34 4.59
CA TYR A 75 17.42 6.47 4.32
C TYR A 75 16.74 7.04 5.56
N GLU A 76 16.76 6.33 6.70
CA GLU A 76 16.12 6.72 7.96
C GLU A 76 14.73 7.36 7.76
N PRO A 77 13.79 6.68 7.05
CA PRO A 77 12.56 7.30 6.60
C PRO A 77 11.65 7.67 7.77
N GLU A 78 10.99 8.80 7.64
CA GLU A 78 9.93 9.22 8.56
C GLU A 78 8.54 8.78 8.04
N VAL A 79 8.43 8.45 6.75
CA VAL A 79 7.20 7.93 6.15
C VAL A 79 7.51 6.67 5.34
N ILE A 80 6.73 5.62 5.58
CA ILE A 80 6.80 4.37 4.79
C ILE A 80 5.41 4.05 4.26
N ILE A 81 5.31 3.84 2.94
CA ILE A 81 4.07 3.42 2.28
C ILE A 81 4.29 2.04 1.65
N LEU A 82 3.64 1.02 2.18
CA LEU A 82 3.74 -0.37 1.71
C LEU A 82 2.62 -0.68 0.73
N VAL A 83 2.89 -0.58 -0.58
CA VAL A 83 1.91 -0.82 -1.66
C VAL A 83 2.19 -2.12 -2.40
N ALA A 84 3.44 -2.61 -2.36
CA ALA A 84 3.87 -3.79 -3.08
C ALA A 84 3.04 -5.04 -2.74
N GLY A 85 2.81 -5.85 -3.76
CA GLY A 85 2.12 -7.13 -3.64
C GLY A 85 2.21 -7.92 -4.94
N ALA A 86 1.64 -9.13 -4.94
CA ALA A 86 1.51 -9.97 -6.10
C ALA A 86 0.14 -9.81 -6.77
N ASN A 87 0.08 -10.13 -8.06
CA ASN A 87 -1.20 -10.29 -8.72
C ASN A 87 -1.88 -11.57 -8.21
N PRO A 88 -3.16 -11.50 -7.80
CA PRO A 88 -3.90 -12.71 -7.43
C PRO A 88 -4.14 -13.59 -8.66
N VAL A 89 -4.23 -14.89 -8.44
CA VAL A 89 -4.78 -15.81 -9.44
C VAL A 89 -6.30 -15.78 -9.31
N MET A 90 -6.95 -15.20 -10.32
CA MET A 90 -8.39 -15.03 -10.31
C MET A 90 -9.09 -16.35 -10.62
N GLY A 91 -10.18 -16.65 -9.91
CA GLY A 91 -10.99 -17.83 -10.08
C GLY A 91 -11.79 -18.18 -8.82
N PRO A 92 -12.86 -18.98 -8.95
CA PRO A 92 -13.66 -19.45 -7.82
C PRO A 92 -12.88 -20.46 -6.98
N LEU A 93 -13.28 -20.65 -5.72
CA LEU A 93 -12.54 -21.44 -4.74
C LEU A 93 -12.26 -22.88 -5.22
N GLN A 94 -13.20 -23.54 -5.86
CA GLN A 94 -13.05 -24.92 -6.32
C GLN A 94 -12.03 -25.11 -7.44
N ASP A 95 -11.65 -24.02 -8.13
CA ASP A 95 -10.65 -24.03 -9.22
C ASP A 95 -9.25 -23.62 -8.72
N GLN A 96 -9.11 -23.28 -7.43
CA GLN A 96 -7.84 -22.93 -6.84
C GLN A 96 -7.07 -24.17 -6.38
N THR A 97 -5.73 -24.12 -6.52
CA THR A 97 -4.81 -24.98 -5.76
C THR A 97 -4.27 -24.21 -4.57
N TRP A 98 -3.58 -24.88 -3.65
CA TRP A 98 -2.92 -24.16 -2.55
C TRP A 98 -1.87 -23.15 -3.07
N GLU A 99 -1.13 -23.50 -4.11
CA GLU A 99 -0.12 -22.65 -4.72
C GLU A 99 -0.73 -21.37 -5.29
N THR A 100 -1.84 -21.46 -6.02
CA THR A 100 -2.53 -20.30 -6.58
C THR A 100 -3.23 -19.47 -5.51
N PHE A 101 -3.83 -20.14 -4.52
CA PHE A 101 -4.50 -19.50 -3.40
C PHE A 101 -3.53 -18.71 -2.50
N SER A 102 -2.33 -19.25 -2.25
CA SER A 102 -1.37 -18.66 -1.30
C SER A 102 -0.43 -17.61 -1.88
N VAL A 103 -0.51 -17.28 -3.18
CA VAL A 103 0.38 -16.31 -3.86
C VAL A 103 0.53 -15.01 -3.07
N ASN A 104 -0.58 -14.41 -2.65
CA ASN A 104 -0.58 -13.14 -1.93
C ASN A 104 -0.14 -13.29 -0.47
N TRP A 105 -0.22 -14.48 0.12
CA TRP A 105 0.36 -14.74 1.44
C TRP A 105 1.88 -14.70 1.39
N HIS A 106 2.47 -15.34 0.39
CA HIS A 106 3.93 -15.38 0.20
C HIS A 106 4.53 -14.04 -0.23
N ALA A 107 3.73 -13.14 -0.82
CA ALA A 107 4.18 -11.81 -1.22
C ALA A 107 3.66 -10.72 -0.27
N ASP A 108 2.37 -10.42 -0.31
CA ASP A 108 1.78 -9.24 0.34
C ASP A 108 1.93 -9.29 1.87
N VAL A 109 1.60 -10.43 2.48
CA VAL A 109 1.72 -10.61 3.93
C VAL A 109 3.18 -10.59 4.35
N LYS A 110 4.06 -11.29 3.60
CA LYS A 110 5.50 -11.33 3.90
C LYS A 110 6.12 -9.95 3.81
N ILE A 111 5.79 -9.14 2.79
CA ILE A 111 6.28 -7.76 2.65
C ILE A 111 5.86 -6.93 3.87
N ALA A 112 4.58 -6.91 4.21
CA ALA A 112 4.10 -6.11 5.33
C ALA A 112 4.73 -6.57 6.65
N PHE A 113 4.79 -7.88 6.91
CA PHE A 113 5.46 -8.44 8.08
C PHE A 113 6.92 -8.02 8.16
N THR A 114 7.66 -8.15 7.05
CA THR A 114 9.09 -7.83 7.00
C THR A 114 9.34 -6.37 7.35
N TRP A 115 8.67 -5.44 6.67
CA TRP A 115 8.89 -4.01 6.88
C TRP A 115 8.43 -3.52 8.25
N LEU A 116 7.28 -3.99 8.73
CA LEU A 116 6.79 -3.64 10.06
C LEU A 116 7.70 -4.17 11.15
N ARG A 117 8.17 -5.43 11.02
CA ARG A 117 9.10 -6.03 11.96
C ARG A 117 10.43 -5.24 12.02
N GLU A 118 11.03 -4.93 10.89
CA GLU A 118 12.30 -4.19 10.86
C GLU A 118 12.13 -2.75 11.40
N ALA A 119 11.02 -2.08 11.11
CA ALA A 119 10.70 -0.75 11.65
C ALA A 119 10.50 -0.75 13.18
N LEU A 120 10.09 -1.86 13.78
CA LEU A 120 9.98 -2.01 15.23
C LEU A 120 11.29 -2.44 15.89
N LEU A 121 12.10 -3.28 15.23
CA LEU A 121 13.40 -3.75 15.74
C LEU A 121 14.46 -2.65 15.74
N LYS A 122 14.45 -1.82 14.71
CA LYS A 122 15.22 -0.59 14.61
C LYS A 122 14.24 0.57 14.47
N PRO A 123 13.77 1.11 15.61
CA PRO A 123 12.70 2.09 15.58
C PRO A 123 13.00 3.28 14.67
N LEU A 124 12.02 3.60 13.83
CA LEU A 124 12.03 4.82 13.05
C LEU A 124 12.01 6.04 13.99
N PRO A 125 12.40 7.25 13.51
CA PRO A 125 12.32 8.46 14.30
C PRO A 125 10.91 8.63 14.92
N PRO A 126 10.80 9.07 16.20
CA PRO A 126 9.50 9.34 16.79
C PRO A 126 8.70 10.35 15.97
N GLY A 127 7.42 10.07 15.76
CA GLY A 127 6.55 10.83 14.86
C GLY A 127 6.41 10.22 13.47
N SER A 128 7.18 9.17 13.13
CA SER A 128 7.10 8.50 11.84
C SER A 128 5.72 7.88 11.56
N ARG A 129 5.41 7.72 10.29
CA ARG A 129 4.16 7.14 9.77
C ARG A 129 4.44 5.92 8.90
N VAL A 130 3.75 4.84 9.16
CA VAL A 130 3.75 3.64 8.30
C VAL A 130 2.34 3.37 7.82
N VAL A 131 2.13 3.41 6.51
CA VAL A 131 0.85 3.11 5.88
C VAL A 131 0.94 1.77 5.17
N VAL A 132 0.07 0.83 5.54
CA VAL A 132 -0.04 -0.49 4.90
C VAL A 132 -1.22 -0.47 3.95
N MET A 133 -0.94 -0.60 2.64
CA MET A 133 -1.99 -0.67 1.62
C MET A 133 -2.56 -2.09 1.56
N SER A 134 -3.68 -2.26 2.24
CA SER A 134 -4.48 -3.48 2.19
C SER A 134 -5.43 -3.45 0.97
N SER A 135 -6.71 -3.71 1.16
CA SER A 135 -7.75 -3.66 0.11
C SER A 135 -9.14 -3.63 0.73
N GLY A 136 -10.12 -3.07 0.04
CA GLY A 136 -11.54 -3.23 0.36
C GLY A 136 -11.98 -4.70 0.43
N ALA A 137 -11.29 -5.59 -0.27
CA ALA A 137 -11.47 -7.04 -0.17
C ALA A 137 -11.21 -7.59 1.25
N ALA A 138 -10.39 -6.92 2.06
CA ALA A 138 -10.16 -7.28 3.45
C ALA A 138 -11.38 -7.07 4.35
N ILE A 139 -12.37 -6.30 3.90
CA ILE A 139 -13.59 -5.98 4.66
C ILE A 139 -14.72 -6.92 4.25
N ASN A 140 -14.95 -7.05 2.95
CA ASN A 140 -16.14 -7.73 2.40
C ASN A 140 -15.83 -9.11 1.80
N GLY A 141 -14.55 -9.51 1.77
CA GLY A 141 -14.11 -10.69 1.02
C GLY A 141 -13.99 -10.41 -0.48
N SER A 142 -13.55 -11.41 -1.22
CA SER A 142 -13.39 -11.34 -2.69
C SER A 142 -13.41 -12.74 -3.30
N PRO A 143 -14.62 -13.30 -3.57
CA PRO A 143 -14.79 -14.73 -3.91
C PRO A 143 -14.14 -15.13 -5.26
N ALA A 144 -13.76 -14.18 -6.10
CA ALA A 144 -13.10 -14.44 -7.38
C ALA A 144 -11.57 -14.21 -7.34
N SER A 145 -10.98 -13.87 -6.19
CA SER A 145 -9.56 -13.48 -6.12
C SER A 145 -8.67 -14.46 -5.34
N GLY A 146 -9.05 -15.73 -5.26
CA GLY A 146 -8.30 -16.73 -4.51
C GLY A 146 -8.07 -16.32 -3.05
N GLY A 147 -6.84 -16.43 -2.56
CA GLY A 147 -6.47 -16.05 -1.19
C GLY A 147 -6.20 -14.57 -0.96
N TYR A 148 -6.37 -13.72 -1.98
CA TYR A 148 -6.06 -12.29 -1.90
C TYR A 148 -6.78 -11.58 -0.75
N ALA A 149 -8.10 -11.78 -0.62
CA ALA A 149 -8.87 -11.14 0.45
C ALA A 149 -8.36 -11.50 1.85
N GLY A 150 -8.03 -12.79 2.08
CA GLY A 150 -7.44 -13.27 3.32
C GLY A 150 -6.06 -12.67 3.59
N ALA A 151 -5.20 -12.60 2.57
CA ALA A 151 -3.89 -11.96 2.68
C ALA A 151 -4.01 -10.46 3.01
N LYS A 152 -4.95 -9.76 2.37
CA LYS A 152 -5.23 -8.34 2.64
C LYS A 152 -5.84 -8.12 4.03
N ALA A 153 -6.71 -9.00 4.50
CA ALA A 153 -7.20 -8.98 5.88
C ALA A 153 -6.04 -9.16 6.88
N THR A 154 -5.14 -10.10 6.61
CA THR A 154 -3.94 -10.31 7.44
C THR A 154 -3.06 -9.05 7.46
N GLN A 155 -2.85 -8.37 6.34
CA GLN A 155 -2.11 -7.10 6.32
C GLN A 155 -2.77 -6.03 7.23
N ARG A 156 -4.11 -5.93 7.23
CA ARG A 156 -4.85 -5.05 8.15
C ARG A 156 -4.57 -5.41 9.61
N PHE A 157 -4.64 -6.70 9.97
CA PHE A 157 -4.41 -7.14 11.35
C PHE A 157 -2.97 -6.89 11.81
N ILE A 158 -1.96 -7.25 11.02
CA ILE A 158 -0.57 -7.05 11.43
C ILE A 158 -0.18 -5.56 11.50
N ALA A 159 -0.83 -4.68 10.75
CA ALA A 159 -0.69 -3.24 10.94
C ALA A 159 -1.19 -2.81 12.33
N GLY A 160 -2.33 -3.34 12.77
CA GLY A 160 -2.86 -3.13 14.12
C GLY A 160 -1.92 -3.68 15.21
N TYR A 161 -1.34 -4.87 15.00
CA TYR A 161 -0.36 -5.43 15.94
C TYR A 161 0.91 -4.55 16.03
N ALA A 162 1.42 -4.07 14.90
CA ALA A 162 2.58 -3.18 14.89
C ALA A 162 2.28 -1.84 15.59
N GLN A 163 1.07 -1.29 15.42
CA GLN A 163 0.63 -0.08 16.14
C GLN A 163 0.59 -0.34 17.65
N GLU A 164 0.09 -1.49 18.08
CA GLU A 164 0.03 -1.85 19.50
C GLU A 164 1.44 -1.98 20.10
N GLU A 165 2.36 -2.68 19.40
CA GLU A 165 3.74 -2.81 19.86
C GLU A 165 4.48 -1.46 19.89
N SER A 166 4.26 -0.59 18.90
CA SER A 166 4.80 0.77 18.92
C SER A 166 4.34 1.55 20.16
N ARG A 167 3.04 1.47 20.47
CA ARG A 167 2.45 2.13 21.65
C ARG A 167 3.01 1.55 22.94
N ARG A 168 3.05 0.23 23.06
CA ARG A 168 3.55 -0.48 24.26
C ARG A 168 5.02 -0.15 24.56
N ALA A 169 5.83 -0.02 23.52
CA ALA A 169 7.25 0.31 23.63
C ALA A 169 7.55 1.81 23.62
N GLY A 170 6.54 2.69 23.50
CA GLY A 170 6.72 4.15 23.49
C GLY A 170 7.52 4.67 22.28
N LEU A 171 7.47 3.98 21.12
CA LEU A 171 8.29 4.32 19.97
C LEU A 171 7.83 5.60 19.24
N GLY A 172 6.59 6.02 19.43
CA GLY A 172 6.02 7.18 18.75
C GLY A 172 5.79 6.98 17.24
N ILE A 173 5.80 5.73 16.75
CA ILE A 173 5.50 5.39 15.35
C ILE A 173 3.99 5.18 15.23
N THR A 174 3.36 5.80 14.22
CA THR A 174 1.95 5.54 13.90
C THR A 174 1.84 4.62 12.70
N VAL A 175 1.15 3.48 12.88
CA VAL A 175 0.91 2.49 11.83
C VAL A 175 -0.58 2.47 11.50
N THR A 176 -0.94 2.60 10.23
CA THR A 176 -2.33 2.65 9.77
C THR A 176 -2.53 1.77 8.55
N ALA A 177 -3.64 1.06 8.47
CA ALA A 177 -4.04 0.32 7.29
C ALA A 177 -4.98 1.14 6.40
N VAL A 178 -4.73 1.16 5.10
CA VAL A 178 -5.62 1.77 4.11
C VAL A 178 -6.14 0.69 3.16
N MET A 179 -7.44 0.66 2.95
CA MET A 179 -8.16 -0.31 2.14
C MET A 179 -8.71 0.35 0.87
N PRO A 180 -7.94 0.36 -0.26
CA PRO A 180 -8.45 0.88 -1.52
C PRO A 180 -9.64 0.08 -2.02
N ARG A 181 -10.65 0.77 -2.55
CA ARG A 181 -11.70 0.15 -3.37
C ARG A 181 -11.13 -0.31 -4.72
N MET A 182 -11.93 -1.10 -5.43
CA MET A 182 -11.60 -1.55 -6.78
C MET A 182 -11.23 -0.35 -7.67
N THR A 183 -10.12 -0.49 -8.41
CA THR A 183 -9.62 0.53 -9.33
C THR A 183 -9.05 -0.15 -10.58
N PRO A 184 -9.36 0.30 -11.80
CA PRO A 184 -8.82 -0.28 -13.02
C PRO A 184 -7.36 0.15 -13.31
N PHE A 185 -6.83 1.12 -12.59
CA PHE A 185 -5.54 1.77 -12.87
C PHE A 185 -4.30 0.99 -12.40
N GLY A 186 -4.43 -0.31 -12.14
CA GLY A 186 -3.34 -1.20 -11.79
C GLY A 186 -3.64 -2.62 -12.20
N GLU A 187 -2.61 -3.46 -12.30
CA GLU A 187 -2.76 -4.84 -12.78
C GLU A 187 -3.74 -5.66 -11.94
N VAL A 188 -3.63 -5.58 -10.62
CA VAL A 188 -4.55 -6.27 -9.69
C VAL A 188 -5.99 -5.84 -9.92
N GLY A 189 -6.21 -4.54 -10.10
CA GLY A 189 -7.55 -4.00 -10.33
C GLY A 189 -8.09 -4.38 -11.70
N ARG A 190 -7.28 -4.35 -12.75
CA ARG A 190 -7.67 -4.79 -14.09
C ARG A 190 -8.10 -6.27 -14.10
N LEU A 191 -7.31 -7.14 -13.46
CA LEU A 191 -7.68 -8.54 -13.29
C LEU A 191 -8.98 -8.71 -12.50
N GLY A 192 -9.18 -7.90 -11.47
CA GLY A 192 -10.41 -7.86 -10.68
C GLY A 192 -11.62 -7.46 -11.52
N VAL A 193 -11.52 -6.36 -12.28
CA VAL A 193 -12.60 -5.89 -13.18
C VAL A 193 -13.00 -7.00 -14.15
N GLN A 194 -12.02 -7.61 -14.83
CA GLN A 194 -12.29 -8.72 -15.77
C GLN A 194 -13.01 -9.89 -15.11
N ALA A 195 -12.50 -10.35 -13.97
CA ALA A 195 -13.06 -11.52 -13.28
C ALA A 195 -14.47 -11.27 -12.74
N TYR A 196 -14.73 -10.07 -12.19
CA TYR A 196 -16.05 -9.75 -11.64
C TYR A 196 -17.07 -9.41 -12.73
N ALA A 197 -16.68 -8.76 -13.82
CA ALA A 197 -17.53 -8.56 -14.98
C ALA A 197 -17.97 -9.92 -15.58
N ALA A 198 -17.01 -10.82 -15.83
CA ALA A 198 -17.30 -12.16 -16.33
C ALA A 198 -18.19 -12.96 -15.35
N ARG A 199 -17.93 -12.90 -14.04
CA ARG A 199 -18.73 -13.56 -13.00
C ARG A 199 -20.17 -13.03 -12.96
N GLY A 200 -20.37 -11.73 -13.23
CA GLY A 200 -21.69 -11.08 -13.29
C GLY A 200 -22.40 -11.23 -14.62
N GLY A 201 -21.77 -11.83 -15.63
CA GLY A 201 -22.34 -11.94 -16.98
C GLY A 201 -22.47 -10.58 -17.68
N GLN A 202 -21.59 -9.63 -17.39
CA GLN A 202 -21.61 -8.25 -17.90
C GLN A 202 -20.28 -7.89 -18.55
N THR A 203 -20.26 -6.79 -19.30
CA THR A 203 -19.03 -6.24 -19.86
C THR A 203 -18.21 -5.53 -18.78
N GLU A 204 -16.90 -5.33 -19.03
CA GLU A 204 -16.05 -4.56 -18.14
C GLU A 204 -16.55 -3.11 -18.00
N GLU A 205 -17.08 -2.50 -19.06
CA GLU A 205 -17.63 -1.15 -19.07
C GLU A 205 -18.87 -1.04 -18.16
N GLU A 206 -19.78 -1.98 -18.25
CA GLU A 206 -20.96 -2.04 -17.39
C GLU A 206 -20.57 -2.23 -15.92
N TYR A 207 -19.58 -3.08 -15.65
CA TYR A 207 -19.06 -3.28 -14.31
C TYR A 207 -18.41 -2.00 -13.74
N LEU A 208 -17.56 -1.32 -14.53
CA LEU A 208 -16.92 -0.05 -14.15
C LEU A 208 -17.95 1.04 -13.87
N THR A 209 -19.00 1.13 -14.70
CA THR A 209 -20.09 2.08 -14.48
C THR A 209 -20.78 1.87 -13.12
N GLN A 210 -20.97 0.61 -12.70
CA GLN A 210 -21.57 0.27 -11.39
C GLN A 210 -20.66 0.64 -10.21
N LEU A 211 -19.33 0.72 -10.41
CA LEU A 211 -18.41 1.13 -9.34
C LEU A 211 -18.54 2.62 -8.99
N GLY A 212 -19.13 3.43 -9.87
CA GLY A 212 -19.28 4.88 -9.69
C GLY A 212 -17.95 5.61 -9.83
N GLU A 213 -17.67 6.54 -8.91
CA GLU A 213 -16.42 7.31 -8.93
C GLU A 213 -15.21 6.40 -8.68
N LEU A 214 -14.33 6.34 -9.69
CA LEU A 214 -13.17 5.45 -9.66
C LEU A 214 -12.03 6.06 -8.85
N LEU A 215 -11.39 5.23 -8.05
CA LEU A 215 -10.16 5.59 -7.36
C LEU A 215 -9.01 5.66 -8.38
N THR A 216 -8.40 6.84 -8.54
CA THR A 216 -7.24 7.06 -9.40
C THR A 216 -5.93 7.02 -8.59
N PRO A 217 -4.76 6.84 -9.26
CA PRO A 217 -3.46 6.98 -8.62
C PRO A 217 -3.24 8.37 -8.00
N GLU A 218 -3.75 9.42 -8.63
CA GLU A 218 -3.65 10.82 -8.18
C GLU A 218 -4.49 11.03 -6.90
N THR A 219 -5.74 10.56 -6.89
CA THR A 219 -6.61 10.61 -5.70
C THR A 219 -5.97 9.85 -4.53
N ALA A 220 -5.41 8.66 -4.81
CA ALA A 220 -4.72 7.89 -3.77
C ALA A 220 -3.50 8.63 -3.22
N GLY A 221 -2.71 9.24 -4.09
CA GLY A 221 -1.54 10.02 -3.71
C GLY A 221 -1.90 11.20 -2.80
N SER A 222 -2.83 12.04 -3.24
CA SER A 222 -3.30 13.20 -2.46
C SER A 222 -3.87 12.78 -1.10
N ALA A 223 -4.73 11.77 -1.08
CA ALA A 223 -5.34 11.27 0.15
C ALA A 223 -4.30 10.75 1.17
N LEU A 224 -3.22 10.09 0.71
CA LEU A 224 -2.16 9.62 1.62
C LEU A 224 -1.25 10.74 2.08
N VAL A 225 -0.99 11.76 1.27
CA VAL A 225 -0.28 12.97 1.71
C VAL A 225 -1.04 13.64 2.85
N ASP A 226 -2.34 13.80 2.71
CA ASP A 226 -3.19 14.40 3.76
C ASP A 226 -3.24 13.50 5.02
N LEU A 227 -3.33 12.18 4.83
CA LEU A 227 -3.34 11.22 5.93
C LEU A 227 -2.08 11.31 6.80
N VAL A 228 -0.89 11.36 6.19
CA VAL A 228 0.37 11.41 6.96
C VAL A 228 0.58 12.75 7.65
N ARG A 229 -0.05 13.82 7.16
CA ARG A 229 -0.07 15.15 7.78
C ARG A 229 -1.03 15.26 8.96
N ALA A 230 -2.04 14.38 9.02
CA ALA A 230 -3.04 14.42 10.08
C ALA A 230 -2.43 14.20 11.47
N ASP A 231 -3.09 14.74 12.49
CA ASP A 231 -2.69 14.51 13.88
C ASP A 231 -2.87 13.02 14.23
N PRO A 232 -1.80 12.34 14.70
CA PRO A 232 -1.88 10.93 15.11
C PRO A 232 -2.99 10.64 16.13
N ALA A 233 -3.30 11.60 16.99
CA ALA A 233 -4.35 11.46 18.00
C ALA A 233 -5.77 11.34 17.39
N THR A 234 -5.95 11.82 16.17
CA THR A 234 -7.22 11.77 15.44
C THR A 234 -7.30 10.67 14.39
N MET A 235 -6.19 9.94 14.18
CA MET A 235 -6.13 8.91 13.16
C MET A 235 -6.94 7.68 13.58
N ALA A 236 -7.77 7.18 12.64
CA ALA A 236 -8.43 5.89 12.81
C ALA A 236 -7.45 4.73 12.60
N PRO A 237 -7.75 3.54 13.17
CA PRO A 237 -6.91 2.34 12.98
C PRO A 237 -6.86 1.88 11.52
N GLY A 238 -7.84 2.28 10.71
CA GLY A 238 -7.89 1.98 9.29
C GLY A 238 -8.81 2.91 8.51
N TYR A 239 -8.63 2.96 7.19
CA TYR A 239 -9.41 3.79 6.29
C TYR A 239 -9.81 3.03 5.03
N LEU A 240 -11.05 3.19 4.59
CA LEU A 240 -11.47 2.85 3.24
C LEU A 240 -11.07 4.00 2.31
N LEU A 241 -10.37 3.71 1.22
CA LEU A 241 -9.98 4.68 0.20
C LEU A 241 -10.83 4.50 -1.05
N THR A 242 -11.54 5.54 -1.43
CA THR A 242 -12.46 5.60 -2.58
C THR A 242 -12.06 6.70 -3.56
N GLY A 243 -12.77 6.87 -4.67
CA GLY A 243 -12.61 8.03 -5.57
C GLY A 243 -12.84 9.36 -4.84
N ALA A 244 -13.72 9.38 -3.85
CA ALA A 244 -14.02 10.57 -3.02
C ALA A 244 -13.02 10.78 -1.86
N GLY A 245 -11.96 9.96 -1.72
CA GLY A 245 -10.96 10.07 -0.66
C GLY A 245 -11.10 9.05 0.46
N LEU A 246 -10.54 9.36 1.63
CA LEU A 246 -10.47 8.48 2.81
C LEU A 246 -11.72 8.57 3.68
N GLN A 247 -12.19 7.41 4.11
CA GLN A 247 -13.28 7.26 5.08
C GLN A 247 -12.76 6.43 6.27
N PRO A 248 -12.82 6.95 7.50
CA PRO A 248 -12.33 6.20 8.66
C PRO A 248 -13.16 4.94 8.90
N LEU A 249 -12.48 3.88 9.32
CA LEU A 249 -13.10 2.61 9.73
C LEU A 249 -12.88 2.39 11.23
N PRO A 250 -13.84 1.75 11.89
CA PRO A 250 -13.71 1.39 13.29
C PRO A 250 -12.62 0.37 13.57
#